data_af5e1f0aa08c5dfbffa3b6630da67e1b
#
_entry.id   af5e1f0aa08c5dfbffa3b6630da67e1b
#
_cell.length_a   1.000
_cell.length_b   1.000
_cell.length_c   1.000
_cell.angle_alpha   90.00
_cell.angle_beta   90.00
_cell.angle_gamma   90.00
#
_symmetry.space_group_name_H-M   'P 1'
#
loop_
_entity.id
_entity.type
_entity.pdbx_description
1 polymer ?
#
loop_
_entity_poly.entity_id
_entity_poly.type
_entity_poly.pdbx_seq_one_letter_code
_entity_poly.pdbx_strand_id
1 'polypeptide(L)'
;GCGKSTTLRIIAGLEKQSSGDVSIDGKLVNQTRPSLRDLAMVFQSYALYPHMNVYKNLSFGLETMKIPKNVINERVQKAAQILQIDQLLKRKPKQLSGGQKQRVAIGRAIVREPKAFLFDEPLSNLDADLRVQMRVEIARLQKRLGATTIYVTHDQVEAMTMADKIVVLRDGYVEQIGRPLDLYHNPANLFVAGFIGSPAMNMMDGIISGISDYSLEVDLEG
;
A
#
# COMPACT_ATOMS: atom_id res chain seq x y z
N GLY A 1 16.28 -5.92 1.77
CA GLY A 1 15.15 -5.11 1.36
C GLY A 1 15.55 -3.82 0.64
N CYS A 2 14.86 -3.47 -0.44
CA CYS A 2 15.15 -2.28 -1.26
C CYS A 2 14.67 -0.94 -0.66
N GLY A 3 14.29 -0.89 0.63
CA GLY A 3 13.94 0.35 1.32
C GLY A 3 12.45 0.75 1.31
N LYS A 4 11.53 -0.01 0.71
CA LYS A 4 10.09 0.33 0.61
C LYS A 4 9.45 0.61 1.98
N SER A 5 9.48 -0.36 2.90
CA SER A 5 8.90 -0.21 4.24
C SER A 5 9.62 0.87 5.06
N THR A 6 10.94 1.03 4.89
CA THR A 6 11.71 2.11 5.53
C THR A 6 11.21 3.47 5.08
N THR A 7 11.04 3.68 3.77
CA THR A 7 10.47 4.93 3.23
C THR A 7 9.08 5.20 3.79
N LEU A 8 8.23 4.18 3.83
CA LEU A 8 6.88 4.30 4.41
C LEU A 8 6.93 4.72 5.89
N ARG A 9 7.84 4.14 6.67
CA ARG A 9 8.03 4.45 8.10
C ARG A 9 8.61 5.84 8.32
N ILE A 10 9.48 6.31 7.43
CA ILE A 10 9.97 7.71 7.43
C ILE A 10 8.80 8.67 7.18
N ILE A 11 7.95 8.40 6.18
CA ILE A 11 6.76 9.22 5.91
C ILE A 11 5.83 9.24 7.12
N ALA A 12 5.63 8.08 7.77
CA ALA A 12 4.84 7.97 9.00
C ALA A 12 5.48 8.67 10.21
N GLY A 13 6.78 9.01 10.15
CA GLY A 13 7.54 9.58 11.27
C GLY A 13 7.98 8.56 12.32
N LEU A 14 7.94 7.28 11.98
CA LEU A 14 8.40 6.18 12.83
C LEU A 14 9.91 5.98 12.75
N GLU A 15 10.53 6.47 11.68
CA GLU A 15 11.98 6.49 11.47
C GLU A 15 12.41 7.87 10.99
N LYS A 16 13.65 8.27 11.28
CA LYS A 16 14.23 9.53 10.80
C LYS A 16 14.93 9.29 9.46
N GLN A 17 14.71 10.19 8.52
CA GLN A 17 15.48 10.23 7.28
C GLN A 17 16.93 10.71 7.56
N SER A 18 17.88 10.21 6.78
CA SER A 18 19.29 10.63 6.80
C SER A 18 19.46 12.02 6.18
N SER A 19 18.66 12.33 5.15
CA SER A 19 18.68 13.62 4.44
C SER A 19 17.33 13.84 3.75
N GLY A 20 17.14 15.05 3.21
CA GLY A 20 15.91 15.41 2.48
C GLY A 20 14.74 15.77 3.39
N ASP A 21 13.63 16.10 2.78
CA ASP A 21 12.44 16.63 3.43
C ASP A 21 11.20 15.79 3.16
N VAL A 22 10.36 15.66 4.17
CA VAL A 22 9.02 15.08 4.05
C VAL A 22 8.00 16.20 4.27
N SER A 23 7.16 16.41 3.25
CA SER A 23 6.06 17.38 3.32
C SER A 23 4.71 16.66 3.16
N ILE A 24 3.73 17.04 3.99
CA ILE A 24 2.36 16.56 3.92
C ILE A 24 1.46 17.78 3.76
N ASP A 25 0.69 17.80 2.68
CA ASP A 25 -0.20 18.93 2.39
C ASP A 25 0.55 20.28 2.40
N GLY A 26 1.74 20.30 1.76
CA GLY A 26 2.61 21.47 1.67
C GLY A 26 3.35 21.86 2.96
N LYS A 27 3.14 21.14 4.08
CA LYS A 27 3.79 21.42 5.37
C LYS A 27 4.95 20.45 5.59
N LEU A 28 6.13 21.01 5.94
CA LEU A 28 7.29 20.24 6.36
C LEU A 28 7.00 19.51 7.67
N VAL A 29 7.20 18.18 7.71
CA VAL A 29 6.88 17.34 8.87
C VAL A 29 8.06 16.58 9.45
N ASN A 30 9.30 16.91 9.08
CA ASN A 30 10.51 16.20 9.53
C ASN A 30 10.60 16.07 11.05
N GLN A 31 10.22 17.11 11.79
CA GLN A 31 10.24 17.14 13.27
C GLN A 31 8.86 16.85 13.89
N THR A 32 7.84 16.61 13.07
CA THR A 32 6.48 16.36 13.56
C THR A 32 6.36 14.91 14.04
N ARG A 33 5.87 14.72 15.28
CA ARG A 33 5.62 13.40 15.85
C ARG A 33 4.62 12.61 14.99
N PRO A 34 4.73 11.26 14.91
CA PRO A 34 3.83 10.43 14.11
C PRO A 34 2.35 10.68 14.37
N SER A 35 1.96 10.85 15.63
CA SER A 35 0.57 11.10 16.03
C SER A 35 -0.02 12.40 15.51
N LEU A 36 0.81 13.37 15.11
CA LEU A 36 0.43 14.69 14.64
C LEU A 36 0.55 14.85 13.11
N ARG A 37 1.03 13.82 12.39
CA ARG A 37 1.14 13.85 10.92
C ARG A 37 -0.18 13.63 10.20
N ASP A 38 -1.23 13.27 10.93
CA ASP A 38 -2.57 12.97 10.38
C ASP A 38 -2.55 11.89 9.30
N LEU A 39 -1.75 10.86 9.52
CA LEU A 39 -1.62 9.68 8.68
C LEU A 39 -2.18 8.45 9.41
N ALA A 40 -2.70 7.49 8.66
CA ALA A 40 -3.09 6.20 9.18
C ALA A 40 -2.30 5.08 8.49
N MET A 41 -1.69 4.21 9.28
CA MET A 41 -0.87 3.10 8.77
C MET A 41 -1.56 1.77 9.01
N VAL A 42 -1.59 0.95 7.97
CA VAL A 42 -2.03 -0.46 8.00
C VAL A 42 -0.78 -1.33 7.82
N PHE A 43 -0.49 -2.13 8.84
CA PHE A 43 0.71 -2.97 8.89
C PHE A 43 0.45 -4.35 8.29
N GLN A 44 1.49 -4.98 7.78
CA GLN A 44 1.49 -6.35 7.25
C GLN A 44 0.91 -7.36 8.24
N SER A 45 1.20 -7.24 9.54
CA SER A 45 0.74 -8.15 10.60
C SER A 45 -0.66 -7.83 11.14
N TYR A 46 -1.43 -6.94 10.49
CA TYR A 46 -2.70 -6.37 10.95
C TYR A 46 -2.60 -5.54 12.23
N ALA A 47 -1.67 -5.83 13.11
CA ALA A 47 -1.42 -5.16 14.40
C ALA A 47 -2.69 -4.97 15.27
N LEU A 48 -3.62 -5.94 15.24
CA LEU A 48 -4.84 -5.89 16.05
C LEU A 48 -4.53 -6.15 17.53
N TYR A 49 -5.23 -5.45 18.42
CA TYR A 49 -5.16 -5.69 19.86
C TYR A 49 -5.91 -6.98 20.20
N PRO A 50 -5.24 -8.09 20.60
CA PRO A 50 -5.86 -9.40 20.69
C PRO A 50 -6.87 -9.54 21.86
N HIS A 51 -6.71 -8.71 22.89
CA HIS A 51 -7.59 -8.67 24.06
C HIS A 51 -8.86 -7.85 23.85
N MET A 52 -8.89 -6.98 22.83
CA MET A 52 -10.02 -6.12 22.47
C MET A 52 -10.92 -6.80 21.45
N ASN A 53 -12.24 -6.56 21.49
CA ASN A 53 -13.15 -6.92 20.40
C ASN A 53 -12.96 -5.98 19.19
N VAL A 54 -13.66 -6.26 18.08
CA VAL A 54 -13.58 -5.46 16.83
C VAL A 54 -13.98 -4.02 17.11
N TYR A 55 -15.10 -3.77 17.80
CA TYR A 55 -15.52 -2.38 18.14
C TYR A 55 -14.41 -1.62 18.87
N LYS A 56 -13.81 -2.22 19.90
CA LYS A 56 -12.72 -1.59 20.67
C LYS A 56 -11.45 -1.42 19.83
N ASN A 57 -11.13 -2.35 18.94
CA ASN A 57 -10.03 -2.16 17.99
C ASN A 57 -10.25 -0.95 17.10
N LEU A 58 -11.47 -0.70 16.63
CA LEU A 58 -11.81 0.46 15.82
C LEU A 58 -11.83 1.76 16.63
N SER A 59 -12.43 1.74 17.83
CA SER A 59 -12.63 2.95 18.63
C SER A 59 -11.39 3.43 19.38
N PHE A 60 -10.43 2.56 19.69
CA PHE A 60 -9.31 2.84 20.59
C PHE A 60 -8.52 4.10 20.23
N GLY A 61 -8.19 4.28 18.95
CA GLY A 61 -7.47 5.47 18.50
C GLY A 61 -8.24 6.77 18.73
N LEU A 62 -9.56 6.75 18.50
CA LEU A 62 -10.44 7.91 18.72
C LEU A 62 -10.64 8.21 20.22
N GLU A 63 -10.73 7.16 21.04
CA GLU A 63 -10.80 7.31 22.52
C GLU A 63 -9.53 7.96 23.06
N THR A 64 -8.35 7.56 22.56
CA THR A 64 -7.05 8.17 22.92
C THR A 64 -6.98 9.64 22.52
N MET A 65 -7.62 10.01 21.41
CA MET A 65 -7.75 11.41 20.97
C MET A 65 -8.84 12.20 21.72
N LYS A 66 -9.51 11.56 22.71
CA LYS A 66 -10.59 12.16 23.52
C LYS A 66 -11.79 12.62 22.67
N ILE A 67 -12.08 11.96 21.56
CA ILE A 67 -13.25 12.24 20.74
C ILE A 67 -14.53 11.88 21.53
N PRO A 68 -15.63 12.64 21.42
CA PRO A 68 -16.90 12.33 22.08
C PRO A 68 -17.46 10.96 21.72
N LYS A 69 -18.05 10.23 22.68
CA LYS A 69 -18.54 8.86 22.49
C LYS A 69 -19.56 8.70 21.36
N ASN A 70 -20.47 9.67 21.19
CA ASN A 70 -21.44 9.66 20.11
C ASN A 70 -20.76 9.69 18.73
N VAL A 71 -19.75 10.56 18.55
CA VAL A 71 -18.96 10.66 17.30
C VAL A 71 -18.16 9.38 17.06
N ILE A 72 -17.54 8.80 18.11
CA ILE A 72 -16.85 7.51 18.01
C ILE A 72 -17.80 6.44 17.52
N ASN A 73 -18.98 6.33 18.12
CA ASN A 73 -19.97 5.31 17.74
C ASN A 73 -20.40 5.48 16.26
N GLU A 74 -20.70 6.70 15.84
CA GLU A 74 -21.07 7.02 14.46
C GLU A 74 -19.96 6.61 13.47
N ARG A 75 -18.71 7.02 13.70
CA ARG A 75 -17.57 6.69 12.84
C ARG A 75 -17.29 5.18 12.79
N VAL A 76 -17.38 4.49 13.94
CA VAL A 76 -17.21 3.05 14.01
C VAL A 76 -18.30 2.31 13.23
N GLN A 77 -19.57 2.69 13.39
CA GLN A 77 -20.68 2.08 12.66
C GLN A 77 -20.54 2.32 11.14
N LYS A 78 -20.24 3.55 10.72
CA LYS A 78 -19.99 3.89 9.31
C LYS A 78 -18.85 3.06 8.70
N ALA A 79 -17.72 2.95 9.40
CA ALA A 79 -16.59 2.15 8.95
C ALA A 79 -16.94 0.65 8.89
N ALA A 80 -17.66 0.14 9.88
CA ALA A 80 -18.10 -1.25 9.92
C ALA A 80 -19.04 -1.60 8.75
N GLN A 81 -19.97 -0.73 8.41
CA GLN A 81 -20.85 -0.89 7.25
C GLN A 81 -20.07 -0.85 5.92
N ILE A 82 -19.17 0.13 5.75
CA ILE A 82 -18.33 0.24 4.55
C ILE A 82 -17.54 -1.04 4.29
N LEU A 83 -17.03 -1.67 5.38
CA LEU A 83 -16.18 -2.86 5.34
C LEU A 83 -16.97 -4.17 5.50
N GLN A 84 -18.29 -4.12 5.67
CA GLN A 84 -19.16 -5.28 5.88
C GLN A 84 -18.72 -6.15 7.08
N ILE A 85 -18.38 -5.50 8.20
CA ILE A 85 -17.95 -6.14 9.45
C ILE A 85 -18.85 -5.78 10.65
N ASP A 86 -20.01 -5.19 10.43
CA ASP A 86 -20.98 -4.78 11.45
C ASP A 86 -21.39 -5.94 12.37
N GLN A 87 -21.64 -7.14 11.80
CA GLN A 87 -21.94 -8.34 12.56
C GLN A 87 -20.76 -8.90 13.37
N LEU A 88 -19.54 -8.39 13.13
CA LEU A 88 -18.33 -8.87 13.79
C LEU A 88 -17.90 -7.98 14.98
N LEU A 89 -18.57 -6.85 15.22
CA LEU A 89 -18.14 -5.83 16.19
C LEU A 89 -17.90 -6.37 17.61
N LYS A 90 -18.63 -7.42 18.01
CA LYS A 90 -18.48 -8.07 19.34
C LYS A 90 -17.40 -9.16 19.38
N ARG A 91 -16.90 -9.63 18.22
CA ARG A 91 -15.89 -10.70 18.14
C ARG A 91 -14.50 -10.20 18.51
N LYS A 92 -13.65 -11.12 19.00
CA LYS A 92 -12.22 -10.88 19.23
C LYS A 92 -11.40 -11.33 18.01
N PRO A 93 -10.18 -10.81 17.80
CA PRO A 93 -9.33 -11.15 16.64
C PRO A 93 -9.12 -12.65 16.42
N LYS A 94 -9.04 -13.45 17.48
CA LYS A 94 -8.90 -14.92 17.39
C LYS A 94 -10.10 -15.62 16.73
N GLN A 95 -11.25 -14.96 16.64
CA GLN A 95 -12.50 -15.48 16.08
C GLN A 95 -12.71 -15.01 14.62
N LEU A 96 -11.71 -14.36 14.02
CA LEU A 96 -11.79 -13.75 12.70
C LEU A 96 -10.91 -14.52 11.71
N SER A 97 -11.38 -14.64 10.46
CA SER A 97 -10.55 -15.08 9.33
C SER A 97 -9.48 -14.05 8.98
N GLY A 98 -8.52 -14.41 8.12
CA GLY A 98 -7.48 -13.50 7.63
C GLY A 98 -8.05 -12.23 6.99
N GLY A 99 -8.99 -12.37 6.05
CA GLY A 99 -9.64 -11.24 5.41
C GLY A 99 -10.48 -10.38 6.37
N GLN A 100 -11.14 -11.00 7.36
CA GLN A 100 -11.85 -10.24 8.39
C GLN A 100 -10.88 -9.44 9.27
N LYS A 101 -9.73 -10.00 9.64
CA LYS A 101 -8.68 -9.27 10.36
C LYS A 101 -8.16 -8.10 9.54
N GLN A 102 -7.95 -8.30 8.23
CA GLN A 102 -7.52 -7.24 7.31
C GLN A 102 -8.54 -6.10 7.25
N ARG A 103 -9.83 -6.41 7.08
CA ARG A 103 -10.90 -5.39 7.10
C ARG A 103 -10.92 -4.62 8.42
N VAL A 104 -10.73 -5.28 9.57
CA VAL A 104 -10.65 -4.57 10.86
C VAL A 104 -9.42 -3.68 10.94
N ALA A 105 -8.26 -4.11 10.42
CA ALA A 105 -7.05 -3.29 10.38
C ALA A 105 -7.24 -2.04 9.49
N ILE A 106 -7.88 -2.19 8.33
CA ILE A 106 -8.26 -1.07 7.46
C ILE A 106 -9.27 -0.16 8.17
N GLY A 107 -10.25 -0.74 8.87
CA GLY A 107 -11.26 0.02 9.63
C GLY A 107 -10.65 0.93 10.70
N ARG A 108 -9.60 0.46 11.38
CA ARG A 108 -8.84 1.29 12.34
C ARG A 108 -8.21 2.53 11.70
N ALA A 109 -7.84 2.42 10.43
CA ALA A 109 -7.32 3.55 9.68
C ALA A 109 -8.44 4.51 9.26
N ILE A 110 -9.55 3.97 8.74
CA ILE A 110 -10.69 4.75 8.20
C ILE A 110 -11.36 5.61 9.28
N VAL A 111 -11.62 5.06 10.48
CA VAL A 111 -12.33 5.78 11.55
C VAL A 111 -11.63 7.09 11.96
N ARG A 112 -10.33 7.22 11.66
CA ARG A 112 -9.53 8.41 11.94
C ARG A 112 -9.73 9.52 10.92
N GLU A 113 -10.25 9.20 9.73
CA GLU A 113 -10.39 10.13 8.60
C GLU A 113 -9.08 10.88 8.31
N PRO A 114 -7.96 10.15 8.03
CA PRO A 114 -6.64 10.74 7.90
C PRO A 114 -6.47 11.45 6.54
N LYS A 115 -5.47 12.33 6.44
CA LYS A 115 -5.09 12.98 5.17
C LYS A 115 -4.54 11.99 4.15
N ALA A 116 -3.82 10.94 4.61
CA ALA A 116 -3.34 9.89 3.74
C ALA A 116 -3.28 8.54 4.46
N PHE A 117 -3.44 7.48 3.68
CA PHE A 117 -3.29 6.10 4.11
C PHE A 117 -1.92 5.54 3.70
N LEU A 118 -1.29 4.81 4.59
CA LEU A 118 -0.04 4.11 4.39
C LEU A 118 -0.28 2.61 4.54
N PHE A 119 -0.13 1.83 3.47
CA PHE A 119 -0.28 0.38 3.47
C PHE A 119 1.08 -0.29 3.31
N ASP A 120 1.51 -1.07 4.30
CA ASP A 120 2.76 -1.82 4.27
C ASP A 120 2.46 -3.30 4.01
N GLU A 121 2.53 -3.72 2.75
CA GLU A 121 2.25 -5.07 2.25
C GLU A 121 0.96 -5.69 2.83
N PRO A 122 -0.20 -5.01 2.75
CA PRO A 122 -1.37 -5.39 3.53
C PRO A 122 -1.98 -6.74 3.13
N LEU A 123 -1.69 -7.26 1.92
CA LEU A 123 -2.29 -8.49 1.41
C LEU A 123 -1.34 -9.70 1.43
N SER A 124 -0.07 -9.53 1.86
CA SER A 124 0.95 -10.57 1.82
C SER A 124 0.62 -11.83 2.65
N ASN A 125 -0.16 -11.68 3.72
CA ASN A 125 -0.52 -12.77 4.64
C ASN A 125 -1.85 -13.46 4.28
N LEU A 126 -2.39 -13.20 3.08
CA LEU A 126 -3.64 -13.79 2.60
C LEU A 126 -3.35 -14.89 1.55
N ASP A 127 -4.22 -15.89 1.50
CA ASP A 127 -4.25 -16.86 0.40
C ASP A 127 -4.57 -16.17 -0.94
N ALA A 128 -4.30 -16.86 -2.06
CA ALA A 128 -4.40 -16.28 -3.40
C ALA A 128 -5.81 -15.77 -3.73
N ASP A 129 -6.85 -16.55 -3.43
CA ASP A 129 -8.23 -16.20 -3.76
C ASP A 129 -8.72 -15.00 -2.94
N LEU A 130 -8.42 -15.00 -1.65
CA LEU A 130 -8.78 -13.91 -0.76
C LEU A 130 -7.99 -12.63 -1.10
N ARG A 131 -6.74 -12.76 -1.56
CA ARG A 131 -5.92 -11.62 -2.01
C ARG A 131 -6.56 -10.92 -3.21
N VAL A 132 -7.05 -11.68 -4.19
CA VAL A 132 -7.76 -11.13 -5.37
C VAL A 132 -9.00 -10.35 -4.92
N GLN A 133 -9.83 -10.92 -4.05
CA GLN A 133 -11.03 -10.26 -3.53
C GLN A 133 -10.68 -8.97 -2.76
N MET A 134 -9.72 -9.05 -1.84
CA MET A 134 -9.31 -7.91 -1.02
C MET A 134 -8.67 -6.79 -1.85
N ARG A 135 -7.95 -7.10 -2.93
CA ARG A 135 -7.42 -6.11 -3.88
C ARG A 135 -8.54 -5.25 -4.47
N VAL A 136 -9.60 -5.89 -4.97
CA VAL A 136 -10.77 -5.19 -5.53
C VAL A 136 -11.45 -4.33 -4.47
N GLU A 137 -11.58 -4.84 -3.25
CA GLU A 137 -12.20 -4.11 -2.15
C GLU A 137 -11.39 -2.86 -1.75
N ILE A 138 -10.06 -2.98 -1.62
CA ILE A 138 -9.18 -1.86 -1.28
C ILE A 138 -9.21 -0.80 -2.39
N ALA A 139 -9.17 -1.21 -3.67
CA ALA A 139 -9.26 -0.28 -4.79
C ALA A 139 -10.60 0.49 -4.80
N ARG A 140 -11.71 -0.20 -4.53
CA ARG A 140 -13.03 0.44 -4.41
C ARG A 140 -13.09 1.40 -3.22
N LEU A 141 -12.50 0.98 -2.10
CA LEU A 141 -12.45 1.78 -0.88
C LEU A 141 -11.63 3.06 -1.09
N GLN A 142 -10.46 2.97 -1.71
CA GLN A 142 -9.61 4.12 -2.05
C GLN A 142 -10.39 5.15 -2.88
N LYS A 143 -11.07 4.69 -3.94
CA LYS A 143 -11.89 5.57 -4.79
C LYS A 143 -13.04 6.23 -4.00
N ARG A 144 -13.67 5.50 -3.08
CA ARG A 144 -14.77 6.03 -2.24
C ARG A 144 -14.29 7.07 -1.24
N LEU A 145 -13.09 6.86 -0.66
CA LEU A 145 -12.54 7.77 0.35
C LEU A 145 -11.90 9.01 -0.26
N GLY A 146 -11.46 8.95 -1.52
CA GLY A 146 -10.80 10.06 -2.21
C GLY A 146 -9.50 10.54 -1.55
N ALA A 147 -8.95 9.75 -0.63
CA ALA A 147 -7.76 10.12 0.12
C ALA A 147 -6.48 9.60 -0.56
N THR A 148 -5.41 10.36 -0.42
CA THR A 148 -4.09 9.93 -0.89
C THR A 148 -3.69 8.61 -0.22
N THR A 149 -3.20 7.68 -1.03
CA THR A 149 -2.79 6.36 -0.54
C THR A 149 -1.38 6.04 -1.02
N ILE A 150 -0.50 5.67 -0.09
CA ILE A 150 0.80 5.10 -0.40
C ILE A 150 0.72 3.61 -0.07
N TYR A 151 0.97 2.78 -1.07
CA TYR A 151 0.81 1.34 -1.00
C TYR A 151 2.13 0.65 -1.32
N VAL A 152 2.69 -0.07 -0.36
CA VAL A 152 3.89 -0.87 -0.54
C VAL A 152 3.48 -2.31 -0.86
N THR A 153 4.04 -2.85 -1.93
CA THR A 153 3.84 -4.24 -2.32
C THR A 153 5.08 -4.80 -3.02
N HIS A 154 5.21 -6.12 -3.05
CA HIS A 154 6.11 -6.86 -3.92
C HIS A 154 5.34 -7.59 -5.04
N ASP A 155 4.00 -7.48 -5.06
CA ASP A 155 3.13 -8.07 -6.08
C ASP A 155 2.90 -7.06 -7.21
N GLN A 156 3.37 -7.40 -8.40
CA GLN A 156 3.26 -6.56 -9.59
C GLN A 156 1.79 -6.34 -10.00
N VAL A 157 0.94 -7.35 -9.83
CA VAL A 157 -0.48 -7.24 -10.20
C VAL A 157 -1.18 -6.23 -9.30
N GLU A 158 -0.82 -6.17 -8.02
CA GLU A 158 -1.31 -5.13 -7.11
C GLU A 158 -0.87 -3.74 -7.59
N ALA A 159 0.43 -3.56 -7.86
CA ALA A 159 0.97 -2.29 -8.33
C ALA A 159 0.30 -1.84 -9.64
N MET A 160 0.23 -2.72 -10.64
CA MET A 160 -0.30 -2.40 -11.97
C MET A 160 -1.80 -2.12 -12.00
N THR A 161 -2.58 -2.75 -11.09
CA THR A 161 -4.05 -2.65 -11.10
C THR A 161 -4.63 -1.61 -10.15
N MET A 162 -3.87 -1.20 -9.13
CA MET A 162 -4.38 -0.32 -8.08
C MET A 162 -3.77 1.08 -8.11
N ALA A 163 -2.55 1.24 -8.64
CA ALA A 163 -1.83 2.49 -8.54
C ALA A 163 -2.15 3.46 -9.69
N ASP A 164 -2.26 4.76 -9.37
CA ASP A 164 -2.21 5.83 -10.37
C ASP A 164 -0.76 6.12 -10.79
N LYS A 165 0.19 5.88 -9.88
CA LYS A 165 1.63 6.07 -10.09
C LYS A 165 2.41 5.01 -9.34
N ILE A 166 3.37 4.39 -10.00
CA ILE A 166 4.28 3.40 -9.43
C ILE A 166 5.67 4.02 -9.26
N VAL A 167 6.32 3.71 -8.14
CA VAL A 167 7.74 3.98 -7.87
C VAL A 167 8.45 2.64 -7.76
N VAL A 168 9.34 2.34 -8.70
CA VAL A 168 10.17 1.12 -8.66
C VAL A 168 11.44 1.42 -7.89
N LEU A 169 11.69 0.62 -6.85
CA LEU A 169 12.86 0.75 -5.97
C LEU A 169 13.76 -0.48 -6.09
N ARG A 170 15.07 -0.23 -6.20
CA ARG A 170 16.11 -1.25 -6.15
C ARG A 170 17.27 -0.76 -5.29
N ASP A 171 17.69 -1.55 -4.34
CA ASP A 171 18.87 -1.31 -3.47
C ASP A 171 18.94 0.10 -2.84
N GLY A 172 17.76 0.65 -2.50
CA GLY A 172 17.62 1.99 -1.92
C GLY A 172 17.49 3.13 -2.92
N TYR A 173 17.59 2.84 -4.21
CA TYR A 173 17.49 3.84 -5.28
C TYR A 173 16.15 3.74 -6.01
N VAL A 174 15.69 4.87 -6.55
CA VAL A 174 14.53 4.94 -7.43
C VAL A 174 14.99 4.65 -8.86
N GLU A 175 14.53 3.54 -9.43
CA GLU A 175 14.82 3.13 -10.81
C GLU A 175 13.92 3.86 -11.81
N GLN A 176 12.62 3.93 -11.53
CA GLN A 176 11.66 4.63 -12.38
C GLN A 176 10.41 5.03 -11.60
N ILE A 177 9.82 6.15 -12.02
CA ILE A 177 8.51 6.63 -11.54
C ILE A 177 7.64 6.90 -12.75
N GLY A 178 6.40 6.39 -12.76
CA GLY A 178 5.45 6.65 -13.84
C GLY A 178 4.09 6.01 -13.61
N ARG A 179 3.21 6.17 -14.59
CA ARG A 179 1.94 5.42 -14.62
C ARG A 179 2.22 3.96 -14.93
N PRO A 180 1.35 3.03 -14.49
CA PRO A 180 1.55 1.60 -14.73
C PRO A 180 1.88 1.26 -16.19
N LEU A 181 1.10 1.75 -17.14
CA LEU A 181 1.31 1.48 -18.57
C LEU A 181 2.59 2.13 -19.11
N ASP A 182 3.00 3.28 -18.58
CA ASP A 182 4.25 3.93 -19.02
C ASP A 182 5.47 3.08 -18.63
N LEU A 183 5.45 2.48 -17.43
CA LEU A 183 6.52 1.57 -17.00
C LEU A 183 6.55 0.27 -17.82
N TYR A 184 5.38 -0.21 -18.22
CA TYR A 184 5.27 -1.43 -19.02
C TYR A 184 5.76 -1.22 -20.46
N HIS A 185 5.33 -0.12 -21.11
CA HIS A 185 5.69 0.14 -22.52
C HIS A 185 7.07 0.79 -22.70
N ASN A 186 7.52 1.56 -21.71
CA ASN A 186 8.76 2.32 -21.79
C ASN A 186 9.58 2.14 -20.50
N PRO A 187 10.08 0.91 -20.22
CA PRO A 187 10.93 0.67 -19.07
C PRO A 187 12.26 1.41 -19.22
N ALA A 188 12.72 2.07 -18.16
CA ALA A 188 13.94 2.88 -18.17
C ALA A 188 15.22 2.02 -18.25
N ASN A 189 15.16 0.76 -17.85
CA ASN A 189 16.30 -0.15 -17.87
C ASN A 189 15.81 -1.62 -17.81
N LEU A 190 16.76 -2.56 -17.98
CA LEU A 190 16.49 -4.01 -17.98
C LEU A 190 15.87 -4.50 -16.67
N PHE A 191 16.22 -3.89 -15.53
CA PHE A 191 15.62 -4.26 -14.25
C PHE A 191 14.13 -3.94 -14.22
N VAL A 192 13.72 -2.76 -14.65
CA VAL A 192 12.31 -2.38 -14.71
C VAL A 192 11.57 -3.25 -15.74
N ALA A 193 12.16 -3.48 -16.91
CA ALA A 193 11.59 -4.35 -17.95
C ALA A 193 11.34 -5.78 -17.47
N GLY A 194 12.28 -6.37 -16.73
CA GLY A 194 12.13 -7.71 -16.16
C GLY A 194 11.25 -7.76 -14.91
N PHE A 195 11.09 -6.62 -14.21
CA PHE A 195 10.31 -6.56 -12.98
C PHE A 195 8.83 -6.24 -13.23
N ILE A 196 8.50 -5.48 -14.28
CA ILE A 196 7.12 -5.06 -14.58
C ILE A 196 6.53 -5.97 -15.66
N GLY A 197 5.42 -6.62 -15.35
CA GLY A 197 4.67 -7.48 -16.28
C GLY A 197 4.56 -8.92 -15.78
N SER A 198 3.40 -9.55 -16.08
CA SER A 198 3.15 -10.96 -15.79
C SER A 198 2.42 -11.56 -16.99
N PRO A 199 3.10 -12.44 -17.79
CA PRO A 199 4.49 -12.89 -17.61
C PRO A 199 5.51 -11.76 -17.78
N ALA A 200 6.72 -11.95 -17.20
CA ALA A 200 7.83 -11.03 -17.34
C ALA A 200 8.31 -10.97 -18.81
N MET A 201 8.94 -9.86 -19.16
CA MET A 201 9.54 -9.69 -20.50
C MET A 201 10.66 -10.72 -20.70
N ASN A 202 10.66 -11.39 -21.87
CA ASN A 202 11.76 -12.27 -22.25
C ASN A 202 13.00 -11.42 -22.58
N MET A 203 14.12 -11.81 -22.02
CA MET A 203 15.44 -11.24 -22.33
C MET A 203 16.25 -12.27 -23.09
N MET A 204 16.84 -11.85 -24.19
CA MET A 204 17.74 -12.70 -25.00
C MET A 204 18.99 -11.92 -25.28
N ASP A 205 20.14 -12.54 -25.09
CA ASP A 205 21.42 -12.01 -25.50
C ASP A 205 21.62 -12.26 -27.00
N GLY A 206 22.21 -11.29 -27.69
CA GLY A 206 22.48 -11.41 -29.12
C GLY A 206 23.51 -10.41 -29.61
N ILE A 207 24.13 -10.72 -30.72
CA ILE A 207 25.13 -9.87 -31.39
C ILE A 207 24.48 -9.27 -32.63
N ILE A 208 24.58 -7.94 -32.79
CA ILE A 208 24.11 -7.27 -34.00
C ILE A 208 25.03 -7.66 -35.14
N SER A 209 24.51 -8.40 -36.12
CA SER A 209 25.25 -8.83 -37.32
C SER A 209 25.01 -7.95 -38.55
N GLY A 210 23.89 -7.21 -38.57
CA GLY A 210 23.58 -6.29 -39.68
C GLY A 210 22.65 -5.15 -39.27
N ILE A 211 22.84 -3.99 -39.84
CA ILE A 211 21.99 -2.81 -39.68
C ILE A 211 21.64 -2.28 -41.06
N SER A 212 20.35 -2.12 -41.35
CA SER A 212 19.85 -1.41 -42.54
C SER A 212 18.90 -0.29 -42.12
N ASP A 213 18.46 0.53 -43.06
CA ASP A 213 17.55 1.67 -42.79
C ASP A 213 16.19 1.21 -42.15
N TYR A 214 15.81 -0.07 -42.30
CA TYR A 214 14.49 -0.59 -41.89
C TYR A 214 14.57 -1.87 -41.08
N SER A 215 15.74 -2.47 -40.84
CA SER A 215 15.91 -3.72 -40.14
C SER A 215 17.21 -3.81 -39.35
N LEU A 216 17.14 -4.57 -38.26
CA LEU A 216 18.27 -4.95 -37.44
C LEU A 216 18.36 -6.48 -37.47
N GLU A 217 19.50 -6.99 -37.94
CA GLU A 217 19.80 -8.42 -37.87
C GLU A 217 20.55 -8.72 -36.59
N VAL A 218 20.08 -9.69 -35.84
CA VAL A 218 20.65 -10.08 -34.55
C VAL A 218 20.84 -11.59 -34.53
N ASP A 219 22.08 -12.01 -34.34
CA ASP A 219 22.42 -13.40 -34.06
C ASP A 219 22.19 -13.67 -32.57
N LEU A 220 21.23 -14.54 -32.27
CA LEU A 220 20.94 -14.94 -30.89
C LEU A 220 21.92 -16.03 -30.47
N GLU A 221 22.56 -15.86 -29.31
CA GLU A 221 23.28 -16.94 -28.66
C GLU A 221 22.24 -17.94 -28.11
N GLY A 222 22.16 -19.10 -28.76
CA GLY A 222 21.22 -20.19 -28.47
C GLY A 222 21.66 -21.13 -27.37
#